data_e887f80351aadfe8c556ccc0cbe923f3
#
_entry.id   e887f80351aadfe8c556ccc0cbe923f3
#
_cell.length_a   1.000
_cell.length_b   1.000
_cell.length_c   1.000
_cell.angle_alpha   90.00
_cell.angle_beta   90.00
_cell.angle_gamma   90.00
#
_symmetry.space_group_name_H-M   'P 1'
#
loop_
_entity.id
_entity.type
_entity.pdbx_description
1 polymer ?
#
loop_
_entity_poly.entity_id
_entity_poly.type
_entity_poly.pdbx_seq_one_letter_code
_entity_poly.pdbx_strand_id
1 'polypeptide(L)'
;MKTAVTILFLLLAGLGNLPAQTPHDPAEVELIAAIDRSASAIRSLQCDFTQTKELSLLQDKMVSRGVMYYRQEGGKLHWEYLSPYTYTFVLNGDRVMMRSSGHTDVVETSGNRMFRQIARIMMHSLTGRCLTQEAEFDTQVRAEDGRWIATLKPVRREMRQFFTEVRLCFDPGRKLVTRVELLEESGDRTVIELKNIRTDVDIDEKYFAVD
;
A
#
# COMPACT_ATOMS: atom_id res chain seq x y z
N MET A 1 7.59 -61.31 -35.86
CA MET A 1 6.28 -61.05 -35.25
C MET A 1 6.43 -60.99 -33.75
N LYS A 2 6.80 -59.89 -33.21
CA LYS A 2 6.85 -59.55 -31.77
C LYS A 2 7.42 -58.14 -31.73
N THR A 3 6.73 -57.17 -31.16
CA THR A 3 7.15 -55.84 -30.77
C THR A 3 6.28 -54.73 -31.33
N ALA A 4 5.10 -54.60 -30.78
CA ALA A 4 4.32 -53.35 -30.95
C ALA A 4 3.26 -53.25 -29.86
N VAL A 5 3.65 -53.24 -28.59
CA VAL A 5 2.77 -52.84 -27.44
C VAL A 5 3.68 -52.41 -26.28
N THR A 6 4.33 -51.27 -26.36
CA THR A 6 4.94 -50.66 -25.16
C THR A 6 5.36 -49.21 -25.47
N ILE A 7 4.49 -48.36 -25.98
CA ILE A 7 4.69 -46.90 -26.01
C ILE A 7 3.31 -46.26 -25.83
N LEU A 8 2.75 -46.35 -24.64
CA LEU A 8 1.57 -45.52 -24.26
C LEU A 8 1.46 -45.43 -22.73
N PHE A 9 2.50 -44.96 -22.06
CA PHE A 9 2.40 -44.61 -20.62
C PHE A 9 3.56 -43.71 -20.20
N LEU A 10 3.72 -42.55 -20.85
CA LEU A 10 4.69 -41.52 -20.38
C LEU A 10 4.33 -40.14 -20.90
N LEU A 11 3.09 -39.69 -20.66
CA LEU A 11 2.66 -38.32 -20.97
C LEU A 11 1.65 -37.84 -19.92
N LEU A 12 1.99 -38.00 -18.63
CA LEU A 12 1.19 -37.47 -17.51
C LEU A 12 2.10 -37.15 -16.31
N ALA A 13 3.13 -36.35 -16.52
CA ALA A 13 3.95 -35.82 -15.44
C ALA A 13 4.46 -34.41 -15.81
N GLY A 14 3.55 -33.47 -15.96
CA GLY A 14 3.85 -32.09 -16.32
C GLY A 14 2.75 -31.14 -15.90
N LEU A 15 1.93 -31.50 -14.92
CA LEU A 15 1.09 -30.54 -14.22
C LEU A 15 2.00 -29.80 -13.24
N GLY A 16 2.60 -28.71 -13.71
CA GLY A 16 3.25 -27.73 -12.84
C GLY A 16 2.27 -27.37 -11.72
N ASN A 17 2.74 -27.49 -10.48
CA ASN A 17 2.05 -26.95 -9.32
C ASN A 17 1.87 -25.43 -9.53
N LEU A 18 0.74 -25.05 -10.09
CA LEU A 18 0.22 -23.70 -9.89
C LEU A 18 0.06 -23.54 -8.38
N PRO A 19 0.60 -22.48 -7.76
CA PRO A 19 0.35 -22.22 -6.36
C PRO A 19 -1.18 -22.14 -6.21
N ALA A 20 -1.75 -23.10 -5.49
CA ALA A 20 -3.16 -23.08 -5.15
C ALA A 20 -3.38 -21.83 -4.32
N GLN A 21 -4.08 -20.87 -4.86
CA GLN A 21 -4.60 -19.75 -4.08
C GLN A 21 -5.43 -20.36 -2.98
N THR A 22 -5.09 -20.06 -1.73
CA THR A 22 -5.89 -20.50 -0.58
C THR A 22 -7.27 -19.88 -0.75
N PRO A 23 -8.36 -20.69 -0.76
CA PRO A 23 -9.69 -20.13 -0.88
C PRO A 23 -9.91 -19.16 0.30
N HIS A 24 -10.23 -17.91 0.01
CA HIS A 24 -10.59 -16.95 1.04
C HIS A 24 -11.83 -17.43 1.81
N ASP A 25 -11.80 -17.28 3.14
CA ASP A 25 -12.98 -17.51 3.96
C ASP A 25 -14.12 -16.58 3.46
N PRO A 26 -15.37 -17.06 3.33
CA PRO A 26 -16.51 -16.22 2.96
C PRO A 26 -16.62 -14.92 3.78
N ALA A 27 -16.29 -14.97 5.07
CA ALA A 27 -16.23 -13.78 5.94
C ALA A 27 -15.14 -12.79 5.51
N GLU A 28 -13.99 -13.28 5.10
CA GLU A 28 -12.89 -12.48 4.56
C GLU A 28 -13.28 -11.78 3.25
N VAL A 29 -13.91 -12.50 2.34
CA VAL A 29 -14.41 -11.96 1.06
C VAL A 29 -15.40 -10.82 1.31
N GLU A 30 -16.30 -10.97 2.28
CA GLU A 30 -17.26 -9.91 2.64
C GLU A 30 -16.56 -8.68 3.22
N LEU A 31 -15.55 -8.86 4.07
CA LEU A 31 -14.74 -7.76 4.63
C LEU A 31 -14.00 -7.01 3.52
N ILE A 32 -13.32 -7.71 2.62
CA ILE A 32 -12.61 -7.11 1.48
C ILE A 32 -13.60 -6.31 0.62
N ALA A 33 -14.75 -6.88 0.28
CA ALA A 33 -15.76 -6.20 -0.53
C ALA A 33 -16.33 -4.96 0.18
N ALA A 34 -16.50 -4.99 1.50
CA ALA A 34 -17.00 -3.86 2.27
C ALA A 34 -15.96 -2.72 2.32
N ILE A 35 -14.68 -3.04 2.46
CA ILE A 35 -13.59 -2.07 2.43
C ILE A 35 -13.46 -1.46 1.04
N ASP A 36 -13.45 -2.28 -0.01
CA ASP A 36 -13.29 -1.81 -1.40
C ASP A 36 -14.42 -0.86 -1.82
N ARG A 37 -15.68 -1.17 -1.47
CA ARG A 37 -16.80 -0.26 -1.70
C ARG A 37 -16.62 1.09 -1.02
N SER A 38 -16.16 1.09 0.24
CA SER A 38 -15.89 2.33 0.98
C SER A 38 -14.74 3.11 0.36
N ALA A 39 -13.63 2.43 0.06
CA ALA A 39 -12.45 3.01 -0.55
C ALA A 39 -12.74 3.66 -1.91
N SER A 40 -13.59 3.00 -2.70
CA SER A 40 -13.99 3.48 -4.04
C SER A 40 -14.88 4.73 -3.98
N ALA A 41 -15.59 4.94 -2.88
CA ALA A 41 -16.45 6.10 -2.68
C ALA A 41 -15.68 7.36 -2.24
N ILE A 42 -14.45 7.21 -1.71
CA ILE A 42 -13.64 8.34 -1.22
C ILE A 42 -13.11 9.14 -2.41
N ARG A 43 -13.57 10.38 -2.56
CA ARG A 43 -13.09 11.32 -3.60
C ARG A 43 -11.90 12.13 -3.14
N SER A 44 -11.87 12.49 -1.87
CA SER A 44 -10.75 13.20 -1.25
C SER A 44 -10.57 12.76 0.20
N LEU A 45 -9.35 12.89 0.73
CA LEU A 45 -9.04 12.60 2.11
C LEU A 45 -8.00 13.57 2.62
N GLN A 46 -8.21 14.06 3.84
CA GLN A 46 -7.25 14.86 4.58
C GLN A 46 -7.07 14.25 5.96
N CYS A 47 -5.82 14.16 6.44
CA CYS A 47 -5.55 13.74 7.81
C CYS A 47 -4.21 14.27 8.31
N ASP A 48 -4.03 14.19 9.62
CA ASP A 48 -2.73 14.28 10.26
C ASP A 48 -2.13 12.87 10.35
N PHE A 49 -0.81 12.76 10.35
CA PHE A 49 -0.15 11.49 10.61
C PHE A 49 0.98 11.61 11.64
N THR A 50 1.20 10.51 12.34
CA THR A 50 2.41 10.27 13.13
C THR A 50 3.09 9.04 12.57
N GLN A 51 4.33 9.17 12.13
CA GLN A 51 5.15 8.06 11.66
C GLN A 51 6.21 7.75 12.71
N THR A 52 6.31 6.48 13.10
CA THR A 52 7.37 5.95 13.94
C THR A 52 8.15 4.94 13.13
N LYS A 53 9.44 5.19 12.91
CA LYS A 53 10.37 4.22 12.33
C LYS A 53 11.18 3.60 13.45
N GLU A 54 11.07 2.29 13.63
CA GLU A 54 11.82 1.48 14.58
C GLU A 54 12.99 0.83 13.84
N LEU A 55 14.21 1.16 14.27
CA LEU A 55 15.44 0.66 13.68
C LEU A 55 15.90 -0.55 14.50
N SER A 56 15.73 -1.76 13.96
CA SER A 56 15.97 -3.01 14.67
C SER A 56 17.39 -3.17 15.17
N LEU A 57 18.39 -2.80 14.35
CA LEU A 57 19.80 -2.91 14.69
C LEU A 57 20.26 -1.90 15.74
N LEU A 58 19.69 -0.70 15.75
CA LEU A 58 20.07 0.39 16.66
C LEU A 58 19.23 0.43 17.93
N GLN A 59 18.15 -0.33 18.00
CA GLN A 59 17.13 -0.29 19.06
C GLN A 59 16.64 1.15 19.33
N ASP A 60 16.58 1.95 18.27
CA ASP A 60 16.19 3.36 18.29
C ASP A 60 14.88 3.59 17.54
N LYS A 61 14.21 4.69 17.85
CA LYS A 61 12.94 5.09 17.24
C LYS A 61 13.00 6.53 16.78
N MET A 62 12.65 6.70 15.51
CA MET A 62 12.48 8.03 14.92
C MET A 62 11.00 8.33 14.78
N VAL A 63 10.56 9.46 15.36
CA VAL A 63 9.17 9.90 15.29
C VAL A 63 9.07 11.16 14.45
N SER A 64 8.23 11.11 13.42
CA SER A 64 7.91 12.24 12.55
C SER A 64 6.41 12.50 12.55
N ARG A 65 6.00 13.75 12.34
CA ARG A 65 4.60 14.15 12.26
C ARG A 65 4.39 15.03 11.04
N GLY A 66 3.17 14.96 10.50
CA GLY A 66 2.85 15.74 9.33
C GLY A 66 1.37 15.69 8.97
N VAL A 67 1.09 16.16 7.77
CA VAL A 67 -0.26 16.22 7.19
C VAL A 67 -0.26 15.53 5.83
N MET A 68 -1.41 15.02 5.44
CA MET A 68 -1.62 14.36 4.17
C MET A 68 -2.92 14.81 3.54
N TYR A 69 -2.86 15.07 2.24
CA TYR A 69 -3.99 15.37 1.39
C TYR A 69 -4.00 14.41 0.21
N TYR A 70 -5.15 13.83 -0.06
CA TYR A 70 -5.37 12.93 -1.19
C TYR A 70 -6.59 13.36 -1.99
N ARG A 71 -6.49 13.27 -3.32
CA ARG A 71 -7.60 13.43 -4.24
C ARG A 71 -7.59 12.30 -5.25
N GLN A 72 -8.72 11.63 -5.38
CA GLN A 72 -8.87 10.50 -6.29
C GLN A 72 -8.76 10.93 -7.76
N GLU A 73 -9.42 12.03 -8.09
CA GLU A 73 -9.35 12.61 -9.42
C GLU A 73 -7.92 13.07 -9.74
N GLY A 74 -7.37 12.56 -10.85
CA GLY A 74 -5.99 12.78 -11.24
C GLY A 74 -4.95 12.04 -10.40
N GLY A 75 -5.35 11.22 -9.41
CA GLY A 75 -4.42 10.45 -8.58
C GLY A 75 -3.42 11.35 -7.85
N LYS A 76 -3.92 12.33 -7.09
CA LYS A 76 -3.09 13.35 -6.44
C LYS A 76 -2.83 13.02 -4.98
N LEU A 77 -1.60 13.20 -4.53
CA LEU A 77 -1.18 13.02 -3.14
C LEU A 77 -0.22 14.14 -2.74
N HIS A 78 -0.46 14.76 -1.59
CA HIS A 78 0.47 15.62 -0.89
C HIS A 78 0.77 14.99 0.47
N TRP A 79 2.04 14.76 0.74
CA TRP A 79 2.54 14.21 1.99
C TRP A 79 3.61 15.12 2.55
N GLU A 80 3.35 15.75 3.68
CA GLU A 80 4.23 16.76 4.26
C GLU A 80 4.61 16.41 5.69
N TYR A 81 5.91 16.28 5.95
CA TYR A 81 6.47 16.19 7.29
C TYR A 81 6.68 17.60 7.84
N LEU A 82 6.19 17.84 9.05
CA LEU A 82 6.28 19.11 9.76
C LEU A 82 7.29 19.07 10.89
N SER A 83 7.58 17.89 11.44
CA SER A 83 8.56 17.69 12.50
C SER A 83 9.14 16.27 12.47
N PRO A 84 10.43 16.06 12.89
CA PRO A 84 11.41 17.04 13.35
C PRO A 84 12.05 17.85 12.20
N TYR A 85 11.83 17.46 10.96
CA TYR A 85 12.33 18.14 9.76
C TYR A 85 11.16 18.41 8.81
N THR A 86 11.30 19.41 7.95
CA THR A 86 10.33 19.69 6.90
C THR A 86 10.73 18.94 5.62
N TYR A 87 9.80 18.15 5.11
CA TYR A 87 9.94 17.47 3.83
C TYR A 87 8.56 17.35 3.19
N THR A 88 8.46 17.71 1.93
CA THR A 88 7.21 17.64 1.18
C THR A 88 7.37 16.72 -0.02
N PHE A 89 6.45 15.81 -0.18
CA PHE A 89 6.30 14.96 -1.35
C PHE A 89 4.93 15.24 -1.97
N VAL A 90 4.92 15.57 -3.26
CA VAL A 90 3.67 15.76 -4.01
C VAL A 90 3.70 14.85 -5.23
N LEU A 91 2.62 14.10 -5.41
CA LEU A 91 2.33 13.37 -6.63
C LEU A 91 1.12 14.02 -7.31
N ASN A 92 1.23 14.34 -8.59
CA ASN A 92 0.14 14.85 -9.41
C ASN A 92 0.24 14.22 -10.81
N GLY A 93 -0.60 13.22 -11.06
CA GLY A 93 -0.53 12.41 -12.28
C GLY A 93 0.83 11.73 -12.42
N ASP A 94 1.55 12.06 -13.49
CA ASP A 94 2.88 11.50 -13.78
C ASP A 94 4.05 12.36 -13.26
N ARG A 95 3.78 13.42 -12.48
CA ARG A 95 4.81 14.29 -11.93
C ARG A 95 4.91 14.13 -10.42
N VAL A 96 6.14 14.09 -9.94
CA VAL A 96 6.47 14.08 -8.52
C VAL A 96 7.36 15.24 -8.18
N MET A 97 7.00 15.99 -7.15
CA MET A 97 7.84 16.99 -6.54
C MET A 97 8.28 16.52 -5.15
N MET A 98 9.56 16.67 -4.87
CA MET A 98 10.18 16.43 -3.56
C MET A 98 10.88 17.72 -3.12
N ARG A 99 10.53 18.22 -1.94
CA ARG A 99 11.10 19.46 -1.39
C ARG A 99 11.66 19.22 0.00
N SER A 100 12.91 19.59 0.22
CA SER A 100 13.58 19.51 1.52
C SER A 100 14.61 20.63 1.66
N SER A 101 14.63 21.31 2.80
CA SER A 101 15.68 22.28 3.17
C SER A 101 16.04 23.30 2.06
N GLY A 102 15.03 23.79 1.33
CA GLY A 102 15.22 24.78 0.25
C GLY A 102 15.62 24.19 -1.11
N HIS A 103 15.77 22.87 -1.19
CA HIS A 103 15.97 22.16 -2.47
C HIS A 103 14.66 21.55 -2.95
N THR A 104 14.38 21.68 -4.24
CA THR A 104 13.17 21.10 -4.86
C THR A 104 13.59 20.31 -6.10
N ASP A 105 13.22 19.04 -6.11
CA ASP A 105 13.36 18.15 -7.26
C ASP A 105 12.00 17.84 -7.86
N VAL A 106 11.90 17.91 -9.16
CA VAL A 106 10.70 17.50 -9.92
C VAL A 106 11.09 16.37 -10.87
N VAL A 107 10.40 15.24 -10.77
CA VAL A 107 10.68 14.03 -11.55
C VAL A 107 9.42 13.61 -12.31
N GLU A 108 9.60 13.33 -13.61
CA GLU A 108 8.58 12.67 -14.42
C GLU A 108 8.61 11.16 -14.16
N THR A 109 7.48 10.61 -13.73
CA THR A 109 7.38 9.18 -13.40
C THR A 109 7.05 8.32 -14.63
N SER A 110 6.68 8.92 -15.76
CA SER A 110 6.34 8.23 -17.01
C SER A 110 7.44 7.28 -17.49
N GLY A 111 8.71 7.64 -17.27
CA GLY A 111 9.89 6.81 -17.57
C GLY A 111 10.28 5.82 -16.45
N ASN A 112 9.77 5.96 -15.23
CA ASN A 112 10.17 5.15 -14.08
C ASN A 112 9.02 4.29 -13.56
N ARG A 113 8.95 3.07 -14.07
CA ARG A 113 7.89 2.09 -13.74
C ARG A 113 7.82 1.78 -12.24
N MET A 114 8.98 1.67 -11.60
CA MET A 114 9.07 1.33 -10.17
C MET A 114 8.54 2.46 -9.29
N PHE A 115 8.89 3.71 -9.61
CA PHE A 115 8.43 4.87 -8.85
C PHE A 115 6.90 5.02 -8.90
N ARG A 116 6.31 4.84 -10.08
CA ARG A 116 4.83 4.81 -10.25
C ARG A 116 4.18 3.72 -9.40
N GLN A 117 4.80 2.55 -9.34
CA GLN A 117 4.26 1.43 -8.57
C GLN A 117 4.27 1.73 -7.06
N ILE A 118 5.36 2.27 -6.53
CA ILE A 118 5.46 2.67 -5.11
C ILE A 118 4.42 3.74 -4.78
N ALA A 119 4.31 4.79 -5.59
CA ALA A 119 3.33 5.85 -5.39
C ALA A 119 1.88 5.31 -5.40
N ARG A 120 1.57 4.40 -6.33
CA ARG A 120 0.26 3.73 -6.39
C ARG A 120 -0.02 2.92 -5.13
N ILE A 121 0.95 2.14 -4.67
CA ILE A 121 0.82 1.35 -3.44
C ILE A 121 0.55 2.24 -2.24
N MET A 122 1.29 3.35 -2.10
CA MET A 122 1.05 4.33 -1.03
C MET A 122 -0.41 4.83 -1.06
N MET A 123 -0.88 5.31 -2.21
CA MET A 123 -2.26 5.83 -2.35
C MET A 123 -3.30 4.74 -2.08
N HIS A 124 -3.11 3.53 -2.61
CA HIS A 124 -4.04 2.42 -2.42
C HIS A 124 -4.04 1.92 -0.97
N SER A 125 -2.90 1.94 -0.29
CA SER A 125 -2.81 1.56 1.13
C SER A 125 -3.58 2.54 2.02
N LEU A 126 -3.50 3.84 1.73
CA LEU A 126 -4.21 4.87 2.49
C LEU A 126 -5.74 4.78 2.35
N THR A 127 -6.22 4.33 1.21
CA THR A 127 -7.65 4.17 0.94
C THR A 127 -8.17 2.75 1.18
N GLY A 128 -7.29 1.74 1.24
CA GLY A 128 -7.65 0.32 1.30
C GLY A 128 -7.85 -0.34 -0.06
N ARG A 129 -7.67 0.37 -1.16
CA ARG A 129 -7.83 -0.17 -2.54
C ARG A 129 -6.80 -1.24 -2.91
N CYS A 130 -5.72 -1.39 -2.15
CA CYS A 130 -4.71 -2.43 -2.41
C CYS A 130 -5.20 -3.85 -2.11
N LEU A 131 -6.32 -4.02 -1.40
CA LEU A 131 -6.81 -5.34 -1.00
C LEU A 131 -7.26 -6.20 -2.18
N THR A 132 -7.67 -5.58 -3.28
CA THR A 132 -8.14 -6.26 -4.51
C THR A 132 -7.06 -6.42 -5.57
N GLN A 133 -5.78 -6.12 -5.23
CA GLN A 133 -4.64 -6.19 -6.15
C GLN A 133 -3.90 -7.54 -6.05
N GLU A 134 -4.58 -8.65 -6.32
CA GLU A 134 -4.05 -10.02 -6.20
C GLU A 134 -2.75 -10.27 -6.99
N ALA A 135 -2.55 -9.55 -8.09
CA ALA A 135 -1.30 -9.65 -8.86
C ALA A 135 -0.08 -9.04 -8.16
N GLU A 136 -0.30 -8.22 -7.13
CA GLU A 136 0.76 -7.51 -6.42
C GLU A 136 0.95 -8.05 -5.01
N PHE A 137 -0.13 -8.49 -4.35
CA PHE A 137 -0.12 -8.94 -2.96
C PHE A 137 -0.88 -10.25 -2.75
N ASP A 138 -0.31 -11.10 -1.92
CA ASP A 138 -1.05 -12.13 -1.20
C ASP A 138 -1.69 -11.45 0.02
N THR A 139 -3.01 -11.39 0.04
CA THR A 139 -3.79 -10.59 0.99
C THR A 139 -4.62 -11.49 1.90
N GLN A 140 -4.58 -11.23 3.19
CA GLN A 140 -5.44 -11.84 4.20
C GLN A 140 -6.11 -10.74 5.02
N VAL A 141 -7.42 -10.84 5.25
CA VAL A 141 -8.18 -9.89 6.07
C VAL A 141 -8.86 -10.61 7.21
N ARG A 142 -8.71 -10.08 8.42
CA ARG A 142 -9.30 -10.65 9.64
C ARG A 142 -9.92 -9.56 10.49
N ALA A 143 -10.99 -9.93 11.20
CA ALA A 143 -11.52 -9.13 12.29
C ALA A 143 -10.84 -9.58 13.59
N GLU A 144 -10.17 -8.67 14.27
CA GLU A 144 -9.39 -8.94 15.49
C GLU A 144 -9.50 -7.73 16.42
N ASP A 145 -9.81 -7.96 17.70
CA ASP A 145 -9.91 -6.92 18.74
C ASP A 145 -10.76 -5.70 18.35
N GLY A 146 -11.90 -5.94 17.68
CA GLY A 146 -12.80 -4.88 17.24
C GLY A 146 -12.26 -4.02 16.10
N ARG A 147 -11.22 -4.46 15.38
CA ARG A 147 -10.64 -3.84 14.19
C ARG A 147 -10.64 -4.82 13.03
N TRP A 148 -10.54 -4.33 11.83
CA TRP A 148 -10.23 -5.15 10.67
C TRP A 148 -8.77 -4.97 10.31
N ILE A 149 -8.04 -6.07 10.19
CA ILE A 149 -6.62 -6.07 9.88
C ILE A 149 -6.41 -6.79 8.57
N ALA A 150 -5.88 -6.07 7.58
CA ALA A 150 -5.41 -6.65 6.33
C ALA A 150 -3.90 -6.81 6.39
N THR A 151 -3.41 -8.01 6.09
CA THR A 151 -1.99 -8.35 5.95
C THR A 151 -1.71 -8.61 4.49
N LEU A 152 -0.80 -7.84 3.90
CA LEU A 152 -0.43 -7.89 2.49
C LEU A 152 1.04 -8.30 2.38
N LYS A 153 1.30 -9.41 1.69
CA LYS A 153 2.67 -9.86 1.39
C LYS A 153 2.95 -9.68 -0.10
N PRO A 154 4.04 -8.98 -0.49
CA PRO A 154 4.36 -8.75 -1.88
C PRO A 154 4.60 -10.06 -2.61
N VAL A 155 3.92 -10.27 -3.73
CA VAL A 155 4.13 -11.42 -4.62
C VAL A 155 5.43 -11.23 -5.42
N ARG A 156 5.68 -10.02 -5.89
CA ARG A 156 6.83 -9.70 -6.74
C ARG A 156 8.10 -9.50 -5.93
N ARG A 157 9.19 -10.12 -6.41
CA ARG A 157 10.52 -10.04 -5.76
C ARG A 157 11.05 -8.60 -5.66
N GLU A 158 10.80 -7.78 -6.68
CA GLU A 158 11.25 -6.39 -6.73
C GLU A 158 10.61 -5.53 -5.63
N MET A 159 9.44 -5.91 -5.15
CA MET A 159 8.78 -5.21 -4.06
C MET A 159 9.30 -5.64 -2.69
N ARG A 160 9.73 -6.89 -2.55
CA ARG A 160 10.23 -7.44 -1.28
C ARG A 160 11.50 -6.73 -0.79
N GLN A 161 12.26 -6.10 -1.69
CA GLN A 161 13.43 -5.29 -1.31
C GLN A 161 13.06 -4.01 -0.53
N PHE A 162 11.79 -3.57 -0.58
CA PHE A 162 11.31 -2.38 0.15
C PHE A 162 10.59 -2.76 1.43
N PHE A 163 9.79 -3.83 1.38
CA PHE A 163 9.05 -4.35 2.53
C PHE A 163 8.65 -5.80 2.30
N THR A 164 8.65 -6.57 3.36
CA THR A 164 8.24 -7.98 3.36
C THR A 164 6.77 -8.15 3.69
N GLU A 165 6.19 -7.20 4.42
CA GLU A 165 4.79 -7.21 4.83
C GLU A 165 4.27 -5.78 5.00
N VAL A 166 3.02 -5.56 4.61
CA VAL A 166 2.24 -4.36 4.93
C VAL A 166 1.01 -4.78 5.73
N ARG A 167 0.76 -4.13 6.87
CA ARG A 167 -0.48 -4.29 7.62
C ARG A 167 -1.29 -3.02 7.58
N LEU A 168 -2.57 -3.14 7.26
CA LEU A 168 -3.53 -2.06 7.29
C LEU A 168 -4.56 -2.33 8.38
N CYS A 169 -4.68 -1.42 9.34
CA CYS A 169 -5.71 -1.49 10.36
C CYS A 169 -6.84 -0.53 9.98
N PHE A 170 -8.05 -1.06 9.93
CA PHE A 170 -9.26 -0.31 9.58
C PHE A 170 -10.14 -0.08 10.81
N ASP A 171 -10.76 1.09 10.86
CA ASP A 171 -11.92 1.34 11.70
C ASP A 171 -13.15 0.64 11.06
N PRO A 172 -13.79 -0.35 11.73
CA PRO A 172 -14.91 -1.09 11.14
C PRO A 172 -16.14 -0.22 10.88
N GLY A 173 -16.38 0.81 11.71
CA GLY A 173 -17.53 1.70 11.56
C GLY A 173 -17.41 2.60 10.35
N ARG A 174 -16.23 3.18 10.14
CA ARG A 174 -15.93 4.09 9.02
C ARG A 174 -15.36 3.37 7.80
N LYS A 175 -14.87 2.16 7.95
CA LYS A 175 -14.14 1.37 6.93
C LYS A 175 -12.95 2.12 6.33
N LEU A 176 -12.28 2.93 7.14
CA LEU A 176 -11.11 3.73 6.77
C LEU A 176 -9.86 3.14 7.41
N VAL A 177 -8.75 3.24 6.70
CA VAL A 177 -7.43 2.95 7.26
C VAL A 177 -7.11 3.98 8.34
N THR A 178 -6.74 3.51 9.51
CA THR A 178 -6.32 4.34 10.66
C THR A 178 -4.85 4.12 11.01
N ARG A 179 -4.28 2.99 10.55
CA ARG A 179 -2.88 2.66 10.80
C ARG A 179 -2.34 1.82 9.66
N VAL A 180 -1.12 2.14 9.24
CA VAL A 180 -0.32 1.39 8.27
C VAL A 180 0.97 0.96 8.96
N GLU A 181 1.34 -0.31 8.83
CA GLU A 181 2.62 -0.84 9.28
C GLU A 181 3.36 -1.46 8.10
N LEU A 182 4.64 -1.13 7.98
CA LEU A 182 5.55 -1.67 6.98
C LEU A 182 6.66 -2.43 7.71
N LEU A 183 6.88 -3.68 7.35
CA LEU A 183 7.99 -4.48 7.83
C LEU A 183 9.02 -4.64 6.72
N GLU A 184 10.26 -4.25 6.97
CA GLU A 184 11.37 -4.34 6.04
C GLU A 184 12.15 -5.67 6.24
N GLU A 185 12.91 -6.10 5.25
CA GLU A 185 13.75 -7.31 5.33
C GLU A 185 14.83 -7.19 6.43
N SER A 186 15.31 -5.98 6.69
CA SER A 186 16.23 -5.66 7.79
C SER A 186 15.65 -5.93 9.19
N GLY A 187 14.33 -6.13 9.29
CA GLY A 187 13.60 -6.16 10.54
C GLY A 187 13.17 -4.78 11.02
N ASP A 188 13.50 -3.72 10.30
CA ASP A 188 13.01 -2.37 10.59
C ASP A 188 11.49 -2.33 10.37
N ARG A 189 10.83 -1.51 11.19
CA ARG A 189 9.40 -1.36 11.16
C ARG A 189 9.02 0.11 11.07
N THR A 190 8.17 0.45 10.11
CA THR A 190 7.56 1.77 10.01
C THR A 190 6.08 1.68 10.34
N VAL A 191 5.65 2.48 11.32
CA VAL A 191 4.26 2.58 11.73
C VAL A 191 3.75 3.98 11.44
N ILE A 192 2.66 4.10 10.70
CA ILE A 192 1.99 5.36 10.38
C ILE A 192 0.60 5.33 10.99
N GLU A 193 0.33 6.20 11.92
CA GLU A 193 -0.99 6.39 12.52
C GLU A 193 -1.66 7.61 11.91
N LEU A 194 -2.88 7.44 11.38
CA LEU A 194 -3.68 8.49 10.77
C LEU A 194 -4.70 9.01 11.79
N LYS A 195 -4.75 10.32 11.97
CA LYS A 195 -5.62 11.02 12.92
C LYS A 195 -6.39 12.13 12.21
N ASN A 196 -7.50 12.55 12.81
CA ASN A 196 -8.31 13.66 12.29
C ASN A 196 -8.73 13.45 10.82
N ILE A 197 -9.01 12.18 10.44
CA ILE A 197 -9.33 11.81 9.07
C ILE A 197 -10.66 12.42 8.67
N ARG A 198 -10.65 13.21 7.60
CA ARG A 198 -11.82 13.80 6.94
C ARG A 198 -11.85 13.34 5.50
N THR A 199 -12.99 12.85 5.05
CA THR A 199 -13.21 12.40 3.67
C THR A 199 -14.16 13.35 2.94
N ASP A 200 -14.08 13.38 1.62
CA ASP A 200 -14.94 14.15 0.73
C ASP A 200 -14.97 15.65 1.05
N VAL A 201 -13.82 16.17 1.50
CA VAL A 201 -13.58 17.59 1.77
C VAL A 201 -13.03 18.28 0.53
N ASP A 202 -13.33 19.57 0.41
CA ASP A 202 -12.68 20.41 -0.60
C ASP A 202 -11.22 20.67 -0.20
N ILE A 203 -10.28 20.41 -1.12
CA ILE A 203 -8.84 20.58 -0.92
C ILE A 203 -8.34 21.55 -1.98
N ASP A 204 -7.72 22.64 -1.54
CA ASP A 204 -7.14 23.66 -2.44
C ASP A 204 -6.10 23.01 -3.38
N GLU A 205 -6.18 23.35 -4.67
CA GLU A 205 -5.32 22.81 -5.72
C GLU A 205 -3.82 23.13 -5.49
N LYS A 206 -3.50 24.20 -4.76
CA LYS A 206 -2.13 24.57 -4.40
C LYS A 206 -1.36 23.46 -3.69
N TYR A 207 -2.06 22.58 -2.92
CA TYR A 207 -1.41 21.45 -2.26
C TYR A 207 -0.88 20.41 -3.24
N PHE A 208 -1.38 20.41 -4.47
CA PHE A 208 -0.97 19.45 -5.50
C PHE A 208 -0.09 20.09 -6.60
N ALA A 209 0.37 21.32 -6.39
CA ALA A 209 1.30 21.97 -7.31
C ALA A 209 2.65 21.22 -7.31
N VAL A 210 3.23 21.06 -8.52
CA VAL A 210 4.50 20.34 -8.78
C VAL A 210 5.46 21.20 -9.60
N ASP A 211 5.51 22.49 -9.30
CA ASP A 211 6.35 23.54 -9.89
C ASP A 211 7.30 24.16 -8.87
#